data_085a624e98d70add396cac5dcf579154
#
_entry.id   085a624e98d70add396cac5dcf579154
#
_cell.length_a   1.000
_cell.length_b   1.000
_cell.length_c   1.000
_cell.angle_alpha   90.00
_cell.angle_beta   90.00
_cell.angle_gamma   90.00
#
_symmetry.space_group_name_H-M   'P 1'
#
loop_
_entity.id
_entity.type
_entity.pdbx_description
1 polymer ?
#
loop_
_entity_poly.entity_id
_entity_poly.type
_entity_poly.pdbx_seq_one_letter_code
_entity_poly.pdbx_strand_id
1 'polypeptide(L)'
;MKRRYSWPLWTVAALVVFLVALNIALPYLVRNYLNEKLANMGDYRGEIADVDLALWRGAYRINGLQIVKVDGKVPVPFVKAPLIEFAVSWHSLWYDHAVVAEGHFVRPEINFVDGGANKAASQTGKGTDWQEQLSKLLPITLNEMRIEDGKIAFHNFTSKPKVNINATGVNASFYNLTNVVDVEGKRDARFEGKALLQGQAPLEANATFDPLSDFEEFEFRFRARDLQLTRMNDFASAYGKFDFKAGTGDVVIEAQAEKGQLRGYIKPLLRDVEVFDWQQDVENKDKNIFRSIWEAVVGASETVLKNQRKNQFATRVELSGSVHQQNVSAFGAVIAILRNGFIQAFNARYEQPKPSAD
;
A
#
# COMPACT_ATOMS: atom_id res chain seq x y z
N MET A 1 17.69 -67.58 2.29
CA MET A 1 16.50 -66.80 1.96
C MET A 1 16.42 -65.46 2.68
N LYS A 2 17.48 -64.66 2.82
CA LYS A 2 17.43 -63.37 3.54
C LYS A 2 17.85 -62.10 2.71
N ARG A 3 18.11 -62.25 1.41
CA ARG A 3 18.68 -61.21 0.57
C ARG A 3 17.63 -60.39 -0.27
N ARG A 4 16.35 -60.76 -0.26
CA ARG A 4 15.30 -60.15 -1.09
C ARG A 4 14.62 -58.93 -0.48
N TYR A 5 14.78 -58.68 0.84
CA TYR A 5 14.14 -57.57 1.53
C TYR A 5 15.06 -56.35 1.76
N SER A 6 16.36 -56.47 1.45
CA SER A 6 17.29 -55.35 1.69
C SER A 6 17.19 -54.23 0.64
N TRP A 7 16.86 -54.56 -0.60
CA TRP A 7 16.81 -53.59 -1.69
C TRP A 7 15.69 -52.52 -1.54
N PRO A 8 14.43 -52.91 -1.22
CA PRO A 8 13.39 -51.89 -0.95
C PRO A 8 13.70 -51.08 0.31
N LEU A 9 14.40 -51.62 1.28
CA LEU A 9 14.77 -50.90 2.49
C LEU A 9 15.85 -49.84 2.20
N TRP A 10 16.81 -50.12 1.36
CA TRP A 10 17.82 -49.17 0.91
C TRP A 10 17.23 -48.08 0.00
N THR A 11 16.27 -48.42 -0.87
CA THR A 11 15.57 -47.39 -1.68
C THR A 11 14.74 -46.46 -0.83
N VAL A 12 14.03 -46.96 0.17
CA VAL A 12 13.29 -46.10 1.14
C VAL A 12 14.25 -45.25 1.94
N ALA A 13 15.35 -45.80 2.44
CA ALA A 13 16.37 -45.04 3.17
C ALA A 13 16.99 -43.94 2.30
N ALA A 14 17.32 -44.23 1.04
CA ALA A 14 17.85 -43.26 0.11
C ALA A 14 16.82 -42.15 -0.20
N LEU A 15 15.53 -42.49 -0.37
CA LEU A 15 14.45 -41.52 -0.56
C LEU A 15 14.29 -40.61 0.65
N VAL A 16 14.32 -41.17 1.87
CA VAL A 16 14.24 -40.35 3.11
C VAL A 16 15.43 -39.40 3.20
N VAL A 17 16.65 -39.88 2.96
CA VAL A 17 17.85 -39.02 2.96
C VAL A 17 17.75 -37.93 1.90
N PHE A 18 17.26 -38.27 0.70
CA PHE A 18 17.04 -37.31 -0.37
C PHE A 18 16.00 -36.25 0.02
N LEU A 19 14.87 -36.64 0.61
CA LEU A 19 13.84 -35.71 1.07
C LEU A 19 14.34 -34.82 2.19
N VAL A 20 15.14 -35.34 3.11
CA VAL A 20 15.78 -34.54 4.18
C VAL A 20 16.79 -33.54 3.58
N ALA A 21 17.63 -34.00 2.66
CA ALA A 21 18.59 -33.12 1.99
C ALA A 21 17.89 -32.02 1.17
N LEU A 22 16.81 -32.38 0.48
CA LEU A 22 15.98 -31.42 -0.25
C LEU A 22 15.34 -30.41 0.69
N ASN A 23 14.79 -30.86 1.81
CA ASN A 23 14.17 -29.97 2.81
C ASN A 23 15.16 -28.96 3.42
N ILE A 24 16.43 -29.33 3.56
CA ILE A 24 17.50 -28.46 4.06
C ILE A 24 17.99 -27.51 2.95
N ALA A 25 18.16 -28.00 1.72
CA ALA A 25 18.77 -27.24 0.64
C ALA A 25 17.79 -26.26 -0.03
N LEU A 26 16.51 -26.66 -0.14
CA LEU A 26 15.51 -25.90 -0.90
C LEU A 26 15.25 -24.48 -0.36
N PRO A 27 15.11 -24.24 0.96
CA PRO A 27 14.98 -22.90 1.50
C PRO A 27 16.12 -21.97 1.09
N TYR A 28 17.35 -22.49 1.14
CA TYR A 28 18.54 -21.74 0.77
C TYR A 28 18.57 -21.38 -0.73
N LEU A 29 18.20 -22.31 -1.58
CA LEU A 29 18.12 -22.09 -3.04
C LEU A 29 17.03 -21.05 -3.36
N VAL A 30 15.85 -21.18 -2.75
CA VAL A 30 14.74 -20.23 -2.91
C VAL A 30 15.13 -18.84 -2.43
N ARG A 31 15.73 -18.73 -1.24
CA ARG A 31 16.24 -17.46 -0.72
C ARG A 31 17.21 -16.78 -1.69
N ASN A 32 18.20 -17.52 -2.19
CA ASN A 32 19.18 -16.96 -3.12
C ASN A 32 18.53 -16.52 -4.44
N TYR A 33 17.62 -17.33 -4.99
CA TYR A 33 16.85 -16.98 -6.17
C TYR A 33 16.04 -15.70 -5.98
N LEU A 34 15.30 -15.59 -4.85
CA LEU A 34 14.51 -14.39 -4.55
C LEU A 34 15.39 -13.17 -4.36
N ASN A 35 16.53 -13.30 -3.65
CA ASN A 35 17.47 -12.19 -3.48
C ASN A 35 18.08 -11.73 -4.80
N GLU A 36 18.40 -12.65 -5.72
CA GLU A 36 18.85 -12.30 -7.08
C GLU A 36 17.79 -11.50 -7.84
N LYS A 37 16.51 -11.92 -7.76
CA LYS A 37 15.39 -11.19 -8.39
C LYS A 37 15.13 -9.83 -7.78
N LEU A 38 15.26 -9.71 -6.45
CA LEU A 38 15.07 -8.47 -5.71
C LEU A 38 16.25 -7.49 -5.84
N ALA A 39 17.43 -7.97 -6.21
CA ALA A 39 18.63 -7.13 -6.33
C ALA A 39 18.47 -6.00 -7.37
N ASN A 40 17.64 -6.20 -8.39
CA ASN A 40 17.46 -5.28 -9.51
C ASN A 40 15.96 -4.98 -9.73
N MET A 41 15.46 -4.01 -9.02
CA MET A 41 14.06 -3.55 -9.08
C MET A 41 13.95 -2.10 -9.58
N GLY A 42 14.74 -1.72 -10.59
CA GLY A 42 14.80 -0.34 -11.06
C GLY A 42 15.45 0.60 -10.03
N ASP A 43 14.71 1.59 -9.55
CA ASP A 43 15.20 2.55 -8.54
C ASP A 43 15.36 1.94 -7.14
N TYR A 44 14.97 0.68 -6.96
CA TYR A 44 14.99 -0.01 -5.67
C TYR A 44 15.76 -1.32 -5.74
N ARG A 45 16.19 -1.80 -4.60
CA ARG A 45 16.71 -3.15 -4.40
C ARG A 45 16.11 -3.75 -3.15
N GLY A 46 15.85 -5.04 -3.18
CA GLY A 46 15.31 -5.77 -2.05
C GLY A 46 16.27 -6.85 -1.57
N GLU A 47 16.08 -7.27 -0.33
CA GLU A 47 16.78 -8.36 0.30
C GLU A 47 15.85 -9.10 1.26
N ILE A 48 16.00 -10.41 1.31
CA ILE A 48 15.28 -11.31 2.23
C ILE A 48 16.33 -11.98 3.13
N ALA A 49 16.08 -11.96 4.43
CA ALA A 49 17.00 -12.55 5.38
C ALA A 49 16.95 -14.09 5.34
N ASP A 50 15.75 -14.66 5.29
CA ASP A 50 15.58 -16.12 5.31
C ASP A 50 14.24 -16.54 4.69
N VAL A 51 14.13 -17.84 4.32
CA VAL A 51 12.92 -18.48 3.79
C VAL A 51 12.71 -19.81 4.48
N ASP A 52 11.53 -20.02 5.05
CA ASP A 52 11.10 -21.29 5.61
C ASP A 52 10.06 -21.95 4.70
N LEU A 53 10.28 -23.19 4.35
CA LEU A 53 9.38 -23.95 3.47
C LEU A 53 8.71 -25.09 4.25
N ALA A 54 7.40 -25.07 4.29
CA ALA A 54 6.57 -26.14 4.83
C ALA A 54 5.73 -26.78 3.70
N LEU A 55 6.41 -27.40 2.74
CA LEU A 55 5.81 -27.93 1.50
C LEU A 55 4.65 -28.90 1.75
N TRP A 56 4.75 -29.71 2.81
CA TRP A 56 3.70 -30.66 3.20
C TRP A 56 2.42 -29.98 3.71
N ARG A 57 2.53 -28.70 4.11
CA ARG A 57 1.38 -27.85 4.51
C ARG A 57 0.97 -26.87 3.41
N GLY A 58 1.67 -26.84 2.26
CA GLY A 58 1.46 -25.85 1.22
C GLY A 58 1.78 -24.43 1.66
N ALA A 59 2.68 -24.27 2.64
CA ALA A 59 3.00 -22.99 3.22
C ALA A 59 4.49 -22.65 3.07
N TYR A 60 4.78 -21.38 2.85
CA TYR A 60 6.12 -20.86 2.98
C TYR A 60 6.15 -19.49 3.64
N ARG A 61 7.26 -19.17 4.29
CA ARG A 61 7.47 -17.92 5.00
C ARG A 61 8.69 -17.22 4.48
N ILE A 62 8.57 -15.91 4.32
CA ILE A 62 9.67 -15.02 4.04
C ILE A 62 9.94 -14.21 5.31
N ASN A 63 11.16 -14.29 5.80
CA ASN A 63 11.60 -13.55 6.98
C ASN A 63 12.48 -12.37 6.55
N GLY A 64 12.20 -11.19 7.11
CA GLY A 64 13.07 -10.02 7.03
C GLY A 64 13.20 -9.44 5.62
N LEU A 65 12.09 -9.32 4.87
CA LEU A 65 12.08 -8.56 3.62
C LEU A 65 12.37 -7.08 3.90
N GLN A 66 13.32 -6.53 3.18
CA GLN A 66 13.64 -5.11 3.17
C GLN A 66 13.85 -4.62 1.74
N ILE A 67 13.20 -3.51 1.38
CA ILE A 67 13.37 -2.86 0.07
C ILE A 67 13.86 -1.43 0.32
N VAL A 68 14.98 -1.08 -0.28
CA VAL A 68 15.62 0.23 -0.12
C VAL A 68 15.83 0.90 -1.47
N LYS A 69 15.90 2.22 -1.48
CA LYS A 69 16.25 2.97 -2.68
C LYS A 69 17.76 2.85 -2.99
N VAL A 70 18.10 2.61 -4.26
CA VAL A 70 19.47 2.29 -4.69
C VAL A 70 20.45 3.44 -4.47
N ASP A 71 20.02 4.68 -4.66
CA ASP A 71 20.88 5.86 -4.53
C ASP A 71 21.34 6.19 -3.11
N GLY A 72 20.83 5.46 -2.09
CA GLY A 72 21.26 5.55 -0.69
C GLY A 72 21.01 6.88 0.02
N LYS A 73 20.28 7.81 -0.61
CA LYS A 73 20.03 9.16 -0.05
C LYS A 73 18.83 9.23 0.89
N VAL A 74 18.05 8.16 0.93
CA VAL A 74 16.88 8.04 1.82
C VAL A 74 17.26 7.24 3.06
N PRO A 75 17.10 7.78 4.28
CA PRO A 75 17.59 7.15 5.52
C PRO A 75 16.70 6.01 6.04
N VAL A 76 15.58 5.73 5.39
CA VAL A 76 14.61 4.69 5.79
C VAL A 76 14.32 3.75 4.63
N PRO A 77 14.09 2.46 4.87
CA PRO A 77 13.67 1.53 3.81
C PRO A 77 12.31 1.94 3.24
N PHE A 78 12.07 1.66 1.97
CA PHE A 78 10.75 1.87 1.37
C PHE A 78 9.73 0.90 1.95
N VAL A 79 10.09 -0.39 1.94
CA VAL A 79 9.27 -1.45 2.54
C VAL A 79 10.14 -2.26 3.49
N LYS A 80 9.59 -2.61 4.65
CA LYS A 80 10.14 -3.57 5.59
C LYS A 80 9.02 -4.50 6.02
N ALA A 81 9.20 -5.81 5.86
CA ALA A 81 8.26 -6.80 6.34
C ALA A 81 9.02 -7.88 7.13
N PRO A 82 8.90 -7.87 8.47
CA PRO A 82 9.58 -8.84 9.31
C PRO A 82 9.18 -10.28 9.01
N LEU A 83 7.91 -10.50 8.68
CA LEU A 83 7.36 -11.81 8.36
C LEU A 83 6.27 -11.69 7.31
N ILE A 84 6.36 -12.51 6.27
CA ILE A 84 5.33 -12.73 5.28
C ILE A 84 5.08 -14.23 5.21
N GLU A 85 3.84 -14.64 5.42
CA GLU A 85 3.42 -16.03 5.33
C GLU A 85 2.52 -16.22 4.11
N PHE A 86 2.80 -17.26 3.34
CA PHE A 86 1.94 -17.66 2.23
C PHE A 86 1.44 -19.07 2.50
N ALA A 87 0.15 -19.28 2.29
CA ALA A 87 -0.48 -20.57 2.42
C ALA A 87 -1.33 -20.89 1.18
N VAL A 88 -1.25 -22.11 0.70
CA VAL A 88 -2.09 -22.63 -0.37
C VAL A 88 -3.13 -23.56 0.26
N SER A 89 -4.39 -23.35 -0.05
CA SER A 89 -5.46 -24.23 0.38
C SER A 89 -5.40 -25.55 -0.39
N TRP A 90 -4.92 -26.62 0.24
CA TRP A 90 -4.97 -27.96 -0.32
C TRP A 90 -6.39 -28.43 -0.59
N HIS A 91 -7.35 -27.98 0.24
CA HIS A 91 -8.76 -28.27 0.04
C HIS A 91 -9.26 -27.73 -1.31
N SER A 92 -9.00 -26.46 -1.57
CA SER A 92 -9.40 -25.84 -2.84
C SER A 92 -8.71 -26.46 -4.04
N LEU A 93 -7.45 -26.87 -3.89
CA LEU A 93 -6.72 -27.57 -4.95
C LEU A 93 -7.34 -28.92 -5.30
N TRP A 94 -7.76 -29.72 -4.30
CA TRP A 94 -8.25 -31.08 -4.51
C TRP A 94 -9.75 -31.14 -4.84
N TYR A 95 -10.56 -30.25 -4.28
CA TYR A 95 -12.03 -30.30 -4.44
C TYR A 95 -12.55 -29.26 -5.43
N ASP A 96 -11.97 -28.05 -5.43
CA ASP A 96 -12.44 -26.96 -6.28
C ASP A 96 -11.62 -26.84 -7.57
N HIS A 97 -10.54 -27.62 -7.72
CA HIS A 97 -9.55 -27.53 -8.79
C HIS A 97 -9.00 -26.11 -9.00
N ALA A 98 -8.99 -25.32 -7.93
CA ALA A 98 -8.53 -23.96 -7.92
C ALA A 98 -7.32 -23.80 -6.97
N VAL A 99 -6.30 -23.08 -7.41
CA VAL A 99 -5.17 -22.71 -6.55
C VAL A 99 -5.55 -21.42 -5.84
N VAL A 100 -6.00 -21.55 -4.59
CA VAL A 100 -6.30 -20.41 -3.72
C VAL A 100 -5.11 -20.23 -2.79
N ALA A 101 -4.49 -19.06 -2.87
CA ALA A 101 -3.40 -18.70 -1.99
C ALA A 101 -3.78 -17.49 -1.13
N GLU A 102 -3.37 -17.54 0.11
CA GLU A 102 -3.51 -16.48 1.10
C GLU A 102 -2.15 -15.93 1.46
N GLY A 103 -2.04 -14.60 1.55
CA GLY A 103 -0.84 -13.92 2.00
C GLY A 103 -1.10 -13.20 3.33
N HIS A 104 -0.24 -13.42 4.33
CA HIS A 104 -0.32 -12.76 5.62
C HIS A 104 0.96 -11.98 5.90
N PHE A 105 0.85 -10.67 6.01
CA PHE A 105 1.94 -9.73 6.26
C PHE A 105 1.87 -9.27 7.72
N VAL A 106 2.86 -9.63 8.51
CA VAL A 106 2.90 -9.30 9.92
C VAL A 106 3.85 -8.12 10.15
N ARG A 107 3.32 -7.06 10.69
CA ARG A 107 4.00 -5.78 10.99
C ARG A 107 4.79 -5.21 9.82
N PRO A 108 4.22 -5.16 8.61
CA PRO A 108 4.90 -4.50 7.51
C PRO A 108 4.96 -3.00 7.74
N GLU A 109 6.05 -2.37 7.32
CA GLU A 109 6.24 -0.92 7.32
C GLU A 109 6.44 -0.44 5.89
N ILE A 110 5.74 0.64 5.52
CA ILE A 110 5.92 1.34 4.24
C ILE A 110 6.24 2.80 4.56
N ASN A 111 7.35 3.30 4.01
CA ASN A 111 7.80 4.67 4.24
C ASN A 111 7.85 5.45 2.94
N PHE A 112 7.01 6.45 2.83
CA PHE A 112 7.06 7.45 1.77
C PHE A 112 7.93 8.62 2.21
N VAL A 113 8.77 9.12 1.31
CA VAL A 113 9.65 10.26 1.61
C VAL A 113 9.52 11.31 0.52
N ASP A 114 9.21 12.53 0.95
CA ASP A 114 9.31 13.72 0.11
C ASP A 114 10.68 14.36 0.31
N GLY A 115 11.49 14.35 -0.74
CA GLY A 115 12.82 14.99 -0.78
C GLY A 115 12.78 16.46 -1.18
N GLY A 116 11.59 17.05 -1.33
CA GLY A 116 11.42 18.43 -1.80
C GLY A 116 11.95 18.60 -3.23
N ALA A 117 12.79 19.59 -3.45
CA ALA A 117 13.40 19.85 -4.77
C ALA A 117 14.38 18.73 -5.21
N ASN A 118 14.88 17.93 -4.28
CA ASN A 118 15.80 16.83 -4.58
C ASN A 118 15.05 15.52 -4.85
N LYS A 119 14.70 15.26 -6.11
CA LYS A 119 13.99 14.03 -6.51
C LYS A 119 14.75 12.74 -6.12
N ALA A 120 16.08 12.78 -6.06
CA ALA A 120 16.88 11.63 -5.63
C ALA A 120 16.67 11.30 -4.14
N ALA A 121 16.30 12.28 -3.31
CA ALA A 121 15.97 12.08 -1.90
C ALA A 121 14.49 11.74 -1.68
N SER A 122 13.68 11.65 -2.74
CA SER A 122 12.27 11.26 -2.67
C SER A 122 12.10 9.75 -2.82
N GLN A 123 11.17 9.17 -2.07
CA GLN A 123 10.85 7.74 -2.07
C GLN A 123 9.33 7.59 -2.15
N THR A 124 8.81 7.39 -3.35
CA THR A 124 7.37 7.35 -3.61
C THR A 124 6.90 6.05 -4.27
N GLY A 125 7.81 5.10 -4.44
CA GLY A 125 7.53 3.87 -5.18
C GLY A 125 7.53 4.05 -6.71
N LYS A 126 7.74 5.25 -7.23
CA LYS A 126 7.84 5.50 -8.69
C LYS A 126 9.16 4.96 -9.23
N GLY A 127 9.18 4.58 -10.52
CA GLY A 127 10.39 4.07 -11.19
C GLY A 127 10.59 2.57 -11.08
N THR A 128 9.64 1.86 -10.49
CA THR A 128 9.64 0.39 -10.39
C THR A 128 8.27 -0.15 -10.79
N ASP A 129 8.25 -1.15 -11.62
CA ASP A 129 7.04 -1.95 -11.87
C ASP A 129 6.85 -2.94 -10.72
N TRP A 130 6.09 -2.52 -9.71
CA TRP A 130 5.82 -3.33 -8.52
C TRP A 130 5.04 -4.60 -8.84
N GLN A 131 4.23 -4.58 -9.88
CA GLN A 131 3.48 -5.73 -10.35
C GLN A 131 4.43 -6.83 -10.83
N GLU A 132 5.35 -6.47 -11.72
CA GLU A 132 6.37 -7.39 -12.20
C GLU A 132 7.23 -7.92 -11.05
N GLN A 133 7.64 -7.04 -10.11
CA GLN A 133 8.50 -7.45 -9.00
C GLN A 133 7.79 -8.39 -8.01
N LEU A 134 6.53 -8.11 -7.69
CA LEU A 134 5.75 -8.98 -6.80
C LEU A 134 5.37 -10.31 -7.44
N SER A 135 5.09 -10.33 -8.74
CA SER A 135 4.86 -11.58 -9.47
C SER A 135 6.09 -12.51 -9.46
N LYS A 136 7.31 -11.94 -9.40
CA LYS A 136 8.56 -12.71 -9.25
C LYS A 136 8.73 -13.31 -7.86
N LEU A 137 8.19 -12.65 -6.83
CA LEU A 137 8.20 -13.14 -5.44
C LEU A 137 7.12 -14.18 -5.18
N LEU A 138 6.01 -14.09 -5.91
CA LEU A 138 4.82 -14.90 -5.70
C LEU A 138 4.57 -15.78 -6.93
N PRO A 139 5.04 -17.03 -6.94
CA PRO A 139 4.72 -17.96 -8.03
C PRO A 139 3.23 -18.36 -8.06
N ILE A 140 2.42 -17.77 -7.18
CA ILE A 140 1.04 -18.17 -6.93
C ILE A 140 0.16 -16.92 -6.92
N THR A 141 -1.01 -16.98 -7.56
CA THR A 141 -1.99 -15.91 -7.51
C THR A 141 -2.63 -15.83 -6.12
N LEU A 142 -2.52 -14.70 -5.46
CA LEU A 142 -3.18 -14.48 -4.17
C LEU A 142 -4.66 -14.20 -4.36
N ASN A 143 -5.50 -14.90 -3.61
CA ASN A 143 -6.93 -14.61 -3.53
C ASN A 143 -7.24 -13.68 -2.35
N GLU A 144 -6.55 -13.89 -1.24
CA GLU A 144 -6.67 -13.07 -0.05
C GLU A 144 -5.32 -12.56 0.39
N MET A 145 -5.29 -11.32 0.90
CA MET A 145 -4.13 -10.76 1.56
C MET A 145 -4.56 -10.10 2.86
N ARG A 146 -3.85 -10.41 3.93
CA ARG A 146 -4.07 -9.84 5.26
C ARG A 146 -2.82 -9.10 5.74
N ILE A 147 -3.02 -7.93 6.29
CA ILE A 147 -2.00 -7.12 6.95
C ILE A 147 -2.36 -7.04 8.43
N GLU A 148 -1.41 -7.36 9.28
CA GLU A 148 -1.55 -7.32 10.73
C GLU A 148 -0.51 -6.38 11.34
N ASP A 149 -0.99 -5.43 12.15
CA ASP A 149 -0.18 -4.46 12.90
C ASP A 149 0.84 -3.72 12.05
N GLY A 150 0.47 -3.36 10.82
CA GLY A 150 1.33 -2.64 9.90
C GLY A 150 1.51 -1.17 10.27
N LYS A 151 2.44 -0.51 9.56
CA LYS A 151 2.72 0.92 9.68
C LYS A 151 2.90 1.54 8.30
N ILE A 152 2.25 2.68 8.07
CA ILE A 152 2.47 3.52 6.91
C ILE A 152 2.98 4.87 7.42
N ALA A 153 4.10 5.36 6.87
CA ALA A 153 4.66 6.63 7.28
C ALA A 153 4.98 7.51 6.06
N PHE A 154 4.81 8.82 6.26
CA PHE A 154 5.22 9.86 5.34
C PHE A 154 6.23 10.76 6.03
N HIS A 155 7.38 10.95 5.41
CA HIS A 155 8.48 11.74 5.93
C HIS A 155 8.88 12.86 4.97
N ASN A 156 9.28 14.00 5.54
CA ASN A 156 10.11 14.98 4.85
C ASN A 156 11.29 15.34 5.77
N PHE A 157 12.47 14.82 5.44
CA PHE A 157 13.68 15.03 6.24
C PHE A 157 14.37 16.36 5.94
N THR A 158 13.97 17.04 4.85
CA THR A 158 14.58 18.28 4.37
C THR A 158 13.80 19.53 4.77
N SER A 159 12.54 19.40 5.14
CA SER A 159 11.70 20.51 5.61
C SER A 159 12.10 20.98 7.00
N LYS A 160 11.64 22.18 7.33
CA LYS A 160 11.77 22.79 8.67
C LYS A 160 10.39 23.29 9.10
N PRO A 161 9.75 22.64 10.11
CA PRO A 161 10.20 21.43 10.82
C PRO A 161 10.25 20.19 9.91
N LYS A 162 10.95 19.14 10.37
CA LYS A 162 10.93 17.83 9.68
C LYS A 162 9.56 17.20 9.85
N VAL A 163 9.02 16.61 8.78
CA VAL A 163 7.70 15.98 8.80
C VAL A 163 7.80 14.48 9.06
N ASN A 164 6.95 14.00 9.96
CA ASN A 164 6.76 12.60 10.24
C ASN A 164 5.28 12.33 10.53
N ILE A 165 4.51 11.98 9.51
CA ILE A 165 3.12 11.57 9.65
C ILE A 165 3.06 10.06 9.52
N ASN A 166 2.38 9.39 10.44
CA ASN A 166 2.28 7.93 10.41
C ASN A 166 0.88 7.43 10.77
N ALA A 167 0.51 6.31 10.16
CA ALA A 167 -0.61 5.47 10.54
C ALA A 167 -0.04 4.17 11.10
N THR A 168 -0.39 3.82 12.33
CA THR A 168 0.09 2.64 13.06
C THR A 168 -1.07 1.68 13.35
N GLY A 169 -0.75 0.44 13.71
CA GLY A 169 -1.75 -0.59 13.95
C GLY A 169 -2.60 -0.82 12.70
N VAL A 170 -1.97 -0.78 11.51
CA VAL A 170 -2.67 -1.02 10.26
C VAL A 170 -3.08 -2.47 10.19
N ASN A 171 -4.39 -2.71 10.28
CA ASN A 171 -4.99 -4.02 10.06
C ASN A 171 -5.87 -3.92 8.82
N ALA A 172 -5.54 -4.69 7.80
CA ALA A 172 -6.24 -4.62 6.52
C ALA A 172 -6.40 -6.01 5.91
N SER A 173 -7.46 -6.15 5.11
CA SER A 173 -7.73 -7.38 4.36
C SER A 173 -8.14 -7.04 2.94
N PHE A 174 -7.64 -7.82 2.01
CA PHE A 174 -8.04 -7.82 0.63
C PHE A 174 -8.65 -9.19 0.30
N TYR A 175 -9.75 -9.18 -0.40
CA TYR A 175 -10.49 -10.37 -0.78
C TYR A 175 -10.72 -10.38 -2.28
N ASN A 176 -10.80 -11.57 -2.85
CA ASN A 176 -11.10 -11.81 -4.25
C ASN A 176 -10.15 -11.08 -5.23
N LEU A 177 -8.85 -11.16 -4.95
CA LEU A 177 -7.79 -10.57 -5.80
C LEU A 177 -7.53 -11.38 -7.08
N THR A 178 -8.25 -12.49 -7.28
CA THR A 178 -8.11 -13.38 -8.43
C THR A 178 -9.03 -12.98 -9.58
N ASN A 179 -8.86 -13.65 -10.73
CA ASN A 179 -9.70 -13.50 -11.92
C ASN A 179 -11.09 -14.12 -11.77
N VAL A 180 -11.55 -14.42 -10.57
CA VAL A 180 -12.85 -15.02 -10.35
C VAL A 180 -13.93 -13.96 -10.61
N VAL A 181 -14.77 -14.24 -11.60
CA VAL A 181 -15.91 -13.41 -11.98
C VAL A 181 -17.11 -13.87 -11.17
N ASP A 182 -17.90 -12.95 -10.63
CA ASP A 182 -19.15 -13.27 -9.95
C ASP A 182 -20.24 -13.74 -10.94
N VAL A 183 -21.42 -14.06 -10.41
CA VAL A 183 -22.58 -14.55 -11.21
C VAL A 183 -23.06 -13.49 -12.21
N GLU A 184 -22.76 -12.20 -11.97
CA GLU A 184 -23.12 -11.08 -12.85
C GLU A 184 -22.00 -10.72 -13.84
N GLY A 185 -20.88 -11.43 -13.82
CA GLY A 185 -19.73 -11.17 -14.67
C GLY A 185 -18.82 -10.07 -14.19
N LYS A 186 -19.00 -9.59 -12.94
CA LYS A 186 -18.15 -8.57 -12.33
C LYS A 186 -17.02 -9.21 -11.52
N ARG A 187 -15.88 -8.52 -11.46
CA ARG A 187 -14.70 -8.89 -10.69
C ARG A 187 -14.53 -7.93 -9.55
N ASP A 188 -15.28 -8.14 -8.47
CA ASP A 188 -15.27 -7.25 -7.32
C ASP A 188 -14.26 -7.74 -6.28
N ALA A 189 -13.03 -7.25 -6.37
CA ALA A 189 -12.12 -7.32 -5.23
C ALA A 189 -12.55 -6.31 -4.17
N ARG A 190 -12.34 -6.67 -2.89
CA ARG A 190 -12.70 -5.84 -1.73
C ARG A 190 -11.48 -5.57 -0.89
N PHE A 191 -11.41 -4.35 -0.42
CA PHE A 191 -10.42 -3.91 0.57
C PHE A 191 -11.14 -3.34 1.80
N GLU A 192 -10.69 -3.74 2.96
CA GLU A 192 -11.11 -3.19 4.25
C GLU A 192 -9.87 -2.93 5.10
N GLY A 193 -9.76 -1.75 5.69
CA GLY A 193 -8.61 -1.38 6.49
C GLY A 193 -8.95 -0.45 7.65
N LYS A 194 -8.22 -0.61 8.75
CA LYS A 194 -8.29 0.24 9.95
C LYS A 194 -6.88 0.53 10.43
N ALA A 195 -6.70 1.73 11.01
CA ALA A 195 -5.43 2.16 11.57
C ALA A 195 -5.64 3.30 12.57
N LEU A 196 -4.56 3.76 13.20
CA LEU A 196 -4.53 4.96 14.03
C LEU A 196 -3.57 5.99 13.43
N LEU A 197 -4.08 7.13 12.95
CA LEU A 197 -3.26 8.24 12.49
C LEU A 197 -2.63 8.94 13.69
N GLN A 198 -1.30 9.14 13.63
CA GLN A 198 -0.50 9.70 14.73
C GLN A 198 -0.77 9.01 16.07
N GLY A 199 -1.05 7.69 16.04
CA GLY A 199 -1.27 6.85 17.20
C GLY A 199 -2.59 7.08 17.95
N GLN A 200 -3.51 7.92 17.44
CA GLN A 200 -4.73 8.31 18.16
C GLN A 200 -5.98 8.38 17.30
N ALA A 201 -5.94 9.04 16.15
CA ALA A 201 -7.11 9.27 15.33
C ALA A 201 -7.51 8.01 14.55
N PRO A 202 -8.67 7.40 14.81
CA PRO A 202 -9.11 6.22 14.08
C PRO A 202 -9.26 6.51 12.58
N LEU A 203 -8.64 5.65 11.76
CA LEU A 203 -8.79 5.59 10.31
C LEU A 203 -9.60 4.36 9.94
N GLU A 204 -10.49 4.51 8.99
CA GLU A 204 -11.20 3.42 8.33
C GLU A 204 -11.16 3.66 6.82
N ALA A 205 -10.85 2.62 6.05
CA ALA A 205 -10.86 2.68 4.60
C ALA A 205 -11.48 1.42 4.02
N ASN A 206 -12.33 1.58 3.00
CA ASN A 206 -12.95 0.48 2.29
C ASN A 206 -12.89 0.79 0.79
N ALA A 207 -12.69 -0.25 0.00
CA ALA A 207 -12.76 -0.14 -1.44
C ALA A 207 -13.37 -1.39 -2.07
N THR A 208 -14.03 -1.19 -3.20
CA THR A 208 -14.40 -2.25 -4.14
C THR A 208 -13.82 -1.87 -5.48
N PHE A 209 -13.16 -2.79 -6.17
CA PHE A 209 -12.46 -2.49 -7.42
C PHE A 209 -12.33 -3.73 -8.29
N ASP A 210 -12.23 -3.53 -9.60
CA ASP A 210 -11.79 -4.59 -10.50
C ASP A 210 -10.26 -4.65 -10.50
N PRO A 211 -9.64 -5.74 -10.00
CA PRO A 211 -8.19 -5.87 -9.92
C PRO A 211 -7.49 -5.90 -11.29
N LEU A 212 -8.24 -6.05 -12.39
CA LEU A 212 -7.71 -6.12 -13.75
C LEU A 212 -8.01 -4.87 -14.59
N SER A 213 -8.75 -3.90 -14.08
CA SER A 213 -9.20 -2.71 -14.83
C SER A 213 -8.23 -1.53 -14.81
N ASP A 214 -6.97 -1.70 -14.36
CA ASP A 214 -6.02 -0.59 -14.19
C ASP A 214 -6.62 0.60 -13.39
N PHE A 215 -7.54 0.33 -12.45
CA PHE A 215 -8.33 1.32 -11.68
C PHE A 215 -9.32 2.13 -12.50
N GLU A 216 -9.73 1.66 -13.64
CA GLU A 216 -10.81 2.29 -14.39
C GLU A 216 -12.16 2.14 -13.70
N GLU A 217 -12.29 1.12 -12.85
CA GLU A 217 -13.52 0.81 -12.10
C GLU A 217 -13.20 0.57 -10.62
N PHE A 218 -13.61 1.49 -9.75
CA PHE A 218 -13.52 1.33 -8.30
C PHE A 218 -14.50 2.25 -7.56
N GLU A 219 -14.82 1.85 -6.33
CA GLU A 219 -15.36 2.70 -5.28
C GLU A 219 -14.40 2.72 -4.09
N PHE A 220 -14.14 3.90 -3.55
CA PHE A 220 -13.26 4.10 -2.40
C PHE A 220 -13.92 5.00 -1.37
N ARG A 221 -13.86 4.59 -0.11
CA ARG A 221 -14.33 5.37 1.05
C ARG A 221 -13.25 5.38 2.10
N PHE A 222 -12.97 6.55 2.62
CA PHE A 222 -12.01 6.76 3.69
C PHE A 222 -12.59 7.71 4.73
N ARG A 223 -12.32 7.43 5.99
CA ARG A 223 -12.69 8.27 7.11
C ARG A 223 -11.57 8.32 8.14
N ALA A 224 -11.23 9.54 8.56
CA ALA A 224 -10.43 9.81 9.75
C ALA A 224 -11.30 10.57 10.75
N ARG A 225 -11.21 10.24 12.03
CA ARG A 225 -12.02 10.88 13.09
C ARG A 225 -11.16 11.38 14.22
N ASP A 226 -11.61 12.47 14.84
CA ASP A 226 -11.04 13.02 16.07
C ASP A 226 -9.53 13.29 15.99
N LEU A 227 -9.06 13.67 14.80
CA LEU A 227 -7.66 14.05 14.59
C LEU A 227 -7.35 15.31 15.37
N GLN A 228 -6.43 15.23 16.32
CA GLN A 228 -5.89 16.38 17.02
C GLN A 228 -5.03 17.20 16.03
N LEU A 229 -5.49 18.39 15.64
CA LEU A 229 -4.85 19.18 14.59
C LEU A 229 -3.43 19.62 14.98
N THR A 230 -3.18 19.85 16.24
CA THR A 230 -1.84 20.18 16.77
C THR A 230 -0.78 19.10 16.48
N ARG A 231 -1.18 17.83 16.32
CA ARG A 231 -0.28 16.74 15.94
C ARG A 231 0.12 16.77 14.46
N MET A 232 -0.56 17.59 13.67
CA MET A 232 -0.26 17.80 12.27
C MET A 232 0.60 19.05 12.03
N ASN A 233 1.06 19.73 13.10
CA ASN A 233 1.77 20.99 12.97
C ASN A 233 3.06 20.91 12.17
N ASP A 234 3.86 19.84 12.34
CA ASP A 234 5.05 19.65 11.51
C ASP A 234 4.72 19.65 10.02
N PHE A 235 3.60 19.00 9.66
CA PHE A 235 3.11 18.95 8.29
C PHE A 235 2.51 20.31 7.87
N ALA A 236 1.67 20.90 8.72
CA ALA A 236 1.03 22.19 8.45
C ALA A 236 2.08 23.32 8.28
N SER A 237 3.10 23.36 9.15
CA SER A 237 4.19 24.35 9.04
C SER A 237 5.05 24.11 7.79
N ALA A 238 5.39 22.86 7.49
CA ALA A 238 6.27 22.54 6.36
C ALA A 238 5.62 22.86 5.01
N TYR A 239 4.33 22.55 4.85
CA TYR A 239 3.62 22.63 3.58
C TYR A 239 2.60 23.79 3.49
N GLY A 240 2.03 24.21 4.63
CA GLY A 240 1.02 25.25 4.73
C GLY A 240 1.51 26.57 5.31
N LYS A 241 2.70 26.55 5.96
CA LYS A 241 3.30 27.71 6.66
C LYS A 241 2.41 28.28 7.75
N PHE A 242 1.70 27.41 8.47
CA PHE A 242 0.88 27.77 9.61
C PHE A 242 0.89 26.66 10.65
N ASP A 243 0.50 26.98 11.87
CA ASP A 243 0.38 26.05 12.98
C ASP A 243 -1.00 26.12 13.61
N PHE A 244 -1.52 24.96 13.98
CA PHE A 244 -2.72 24.86 14.82
C PHE A 244 -2.36 25.05 16.28
N LYS A 245 -3.03 25.96 16.96
CA LYS A 245 -2.94 26.14 18.40
C LYS A 245 -3.87 25.16 19.12
N ALA A 246 -5.02 24.90 18.55
CA ALA A 246 -6.03 23.98 19.05
C ALA A 246 -6.92 23.48 17.91
N GLY A 247 -7.74 22.49 18.23
CA GLY A 247 -8.79 22.00 17.36
C GLY A 247 -8.69 20.50 17.08
N THR A 248 -9.83 19.98 16.64
CA THR A 248 -9.97 18.62 16.16
C THR A 248 -10.53 18.59 14.75
N GLY A 249 -10.24 17.54 14.00
CA GLY A 249 -10.72 17.39 12.64
C GLY A 249 -11.18 15.97 12.33
N ASP A 250 -12.24 15.89 11.52
CA ASP A 250 -12.61 14.66 10.82
C ASP A 250 -12.41 14.89 9.32
N VAL A 251 -12.06 13.84 8.60
CA VAL A 251 -11.94 13.86 7.14
C VAL A 251 -12.71 12.68 6.58
N VAL A 252 -13.58 12.96 5.60
CA VAL A 252 -14.24 11.92 4.81
C VAL A 252 -13.82 12.10 3.36
N ILE A 253 -13.45 11.00 2.71
CA ILE A 253 -13.17 10.96 1.27
C ILE A 253 -14.07 9.88 0.68
N GLU A 254 -14.82 10.23 -0.35
CA GLU A 254 -15.53 9.28 -1.19
C GLU A 254 -15.12 9.53 -2.64
N ALA A 255 -14.75 8.47 -3.33
CA ALA A 255 -14.33 8.54 -4.71
C ALA A 255 -14.77 7.28 -5.45
N GLN A 256 -15.18 7.47 -6.70
CA GLN A 256 -15.50 6.38 -7.61
C GLN A 256 -14.90 6.65 -8.98
N ALA A 257 -14.51 5.61 -9.67
CA ALA A 257 -14.15 5.69 -11.08
C ALA A 257 -15.00 4.71 -11.88
N GLU A 258 -15.48 5.17 -13.01
CA GLU A 258 -16.17 4.38 -14.03
C GLU A 258 -15.52 4.67 -15.37
N LYS A 259 -15.06 3.64 -16.07
CA LYS A 259 -14.36 3.76 -17.37
C LYS A 259 -13.24 4.82 -17.32
N GLY A 260 -12.50 4.83 -16.23
CA GLY A 260 -11.41 5.77 -16.00
C GLY A 260 -11.82 7.21 -15.67
N GLN A 261 -13.12 7.52 -15.57
CA GLN A 261 -13.60 8.82 -15.16
C GLN A 261 -13.80 8.87 -13.65
N LEU A 262 -12.98 9.69 -12.97
CA LEU A 262 -13.00 9.89 -11.53
C LEU A 262 -14.05 10.92 -11.13
N ARG A 263 -14.83 10.58 -10.10
CA ARG A 263 -15.75 11.50 -9.40
C ARG A 263 -15.68 11.24 -7.91
N GLY A 264 -15.85 12.28 -7.11
CA GLY A 264 -15.84 12.12 -5.68
C GLY A 264 -15.75 13.45 -4.94
N TYR A 265 -15.43 13.36 -3.65
CA TYR A 265 -15.22 14.55 -2.82
C TYR A 265 -14.33 14.27 -1.61
N ILE A 266 -13.74 15.34 -1.09
CA ILE A 266 -13.09 15.38 0.22
C ILE A 266 -13.92 16.33 1.09
N LYS A 267 -14.30 15.87 2.27
CA LYS A 267 -15.07 16.65 3.25
C LYS A 267 -14.33 16.72 4.58
N PRO A 268 -13.52 17.75 4.83
CA PRO A 268 -13.02 18.05 6.15
C PRO A 268 -14.13 18.65 7.02
N LEU A 269 -14.18 18.26 8.26
CA LEU A 269 -15.00 18.84 9.31
C LEU A 269 -14.09 19.21 10.47
N LEU A 270 -13.92 20.49 10.71
CA LEU A 270 -13.03 21.03 11.74
C LEU A 270 -13.83 21.61 12.88
N ARG A 271 -13.37 21.38 14.12
CA ARG A 271 -14.02 21.85 15.35
C ARG A 271 -12.99 22.55 16.23
N ASP A 272 -13.40 23.68 16.81
CA ASP A 272 -12.64 24.46 17.78
C ASP A 272 -11.24 24.79 17.30
N VAL A 273 -11.12 25.18 16.02
CA VAL A 273 -9.83 25.46 15.38
C VAL A 273 -9.34 26.83 15.76
N GLU A 274 -8.15 26.87 16.32
CA GLU A 274 -7.34 28.07 16.52
C GLU A 274 -6.03 27.92 15.76
N VAL A 275 -5.66 28.93 14.96
CA VAL A 275 -4.42 28.97 14.17
C VAL A 275 -3.48 30.02 14.76
N PHE A 276 -2.20 29.65 14.87
CA PHE A 276 -1.15 30.56 15.29
C PHE A 276 -0.48 31.15 14.05
N ASP A 277 -0.28 32.47 14.07
CA ASP A 277 0.47 33.26 13.10
C ASP A 277 0.25 32.92 11.62
N TRP A 278 -0.53 33.79 11.00
CA TRP A 278 -0.70 33.84 9.56
C TRP A 278 0.35 34.80 8.96
N GLN A 279 1.48 34.28 8.48
CA GLN A 279 2.34 35.08 7.61
C GLN A 279 1.75 35.16 6.19
N GLN A 280 1.37 36.35 5.81
CA GLN A 280 0.71 36.73 4.56
C GLN A 280 1.63 36.70 3.33
N ASP A 281 2.43 35.69 3.14
CA ASP A 281 3.28 35.50 1.95
C ASP A 281 3.06 34.16 1.27
N VAL A 282 1.86 33.99 0.69
CA VAL A 282 1.58 32.86 -0.20
C VAL A 282 1.64 33.31 -1.66
N GLU A 283 2.81 33.71 -2.10
CA GLU A 283 3.16 33.75 -3.52
C GLU A 283 3.86 32.45 -3.92
N ASN A 284 3.12 31.37 -4.05
CA ASN A 284 3.60 30.19 -4.77
C ASN A 284 2.50 29.61 -5.65
N LYS A 285 2.82 29.58 -6.95
CA LYS A 285 1.92 29.29 -8.09
C LYS A 285 1.49 27.83 -8.25
N ASP A 286 1.83 26.95 -7.33
CA ASP A 286 1.42 25.55 -7.41
C ASP A 286 0.07 25.36 -6.72
N LYS A 287 -0.99 25.17 -7.51
CA LYS A 287 -2.32 24.78 -7.06
C LYS A 287 -2.26 23.38 -6.43
N ASN A 288 -1.89 23.34 -5.16
CA ASN A 288 -1.90 22.12 -4.38
C ASN A 288 -3.26 21.94 -3.72
N ILE A 289 -3.79 20.74 -3.60
CA ILE A 289 -5.09 20.46 -2.98
C ILE A 289 -5.15 20.96 -1.53
N PHE A 290 -4.02 20.95 -0.82
CA PHE A 290 -3.91 21.53 0.52
C PHE A 290 -4.22 23.01 0.50
N ARG A 291 -3.80 23.72 -0.55
CA ARG A 291 -4.17 25.11 -0.76
C ARG A 291 -5.66 25.26 -1.03
N SER A 292 -6.26 24.40 -1.86
CA SER A 292 -7.69 24.44 -2.16
C SER A 292 -8.53 24.12 -0.93
N ILE A 293 -8.15 23.14 -0.13
CA ILE A 293 -8.80 22.84 1.15
C ILE A 293 -8.60 24.01 2.10
N TRP A 294 -7.41 24.58 2.15
CA TRP A 294 -7.09 25.71 3.01
C TRP A 294 -7.77 26.99 2.57
N GLU A 295 -7.76 27.34 1.28
CA GLU A 295 -8.51 28.48 0.73
C GLU A 295 -10.01 28.33 0.99
N ALA A 296 -10.55 27.10 0.93
CA ALA A 296 -11.91 26.82 1.32
C ALA A 296 -12.13 26.99 2.84
N VAL A 297 -11.16 26.63 3.68
CA VAL A 297 -11.19 26.82 5.14
C VAL A 297 -11.10 28.30 5.49
N VAL A 298 -10.20 29.05 4.87
CA VAL A 298 -9.96 30.45 5.16
C VAL A 298 -10.99 31.35 4.50
N GLY A 299 -11.33 31.15 3.23
CA GLY A 299 -12.35 31.90 2.53
C GLY A 299 -13.73 31.78 3.17
N ALA A 300 -14.02 30.64 3.79
CA ALA A 300 -15.25 30.46 4.56
C ALA A 300 -15.20 31.11 5.96
N SER A 301 -14.00 31.40 6.50
CA SER A 301 -13.87 32.10 7.79
C SER A 301 -14.34 33.55 7.71
N GLU A 302 -14.29 34.17 6.51
CA GLU A 302 -14.72 35.57 6.34
C GLU A 302 -16.20 35.73 6.06
N THR A 303 -16.90 34.76 5.54
CA THR A 303 -18.22 35.11 5.02
C THR A 303 -19.41 34.25 5.37
N VAL A 304 -19.45 32.95 5.66
CA VAL A 304 -20.79 32.31 5.70
C VAL A 304 -20.98 31.01 6.49
N LEU A 305 -19.98 30.27 6.88
CA LEU A 305 -20.20 28.93 7.45
C LEU A 305 -19.79 28.74 8.91
N LYS A 306 -19.58 29.81 9.67
CA LYS A 306 -19.52 29.71 11.12
C LYS A 306 -20.91 29.40 11.65
N ASN A 307 -21.13 28.17 12.00
CA ASN A 307 -22.18 27.88 12.99
C ASN A 307 -21.66 28.46 14.32
N GLN A 308 -21.94 29.75 14.54
CA GLN A 308 -21.45 30.54 15.69
C GLN A 308 -21.77 29.92 17.04
N ARG A 309 -22.74 28.99 17.08
CA ARG A 309 -23.10 28.27 18.30
C ARG A 309 -22.21 27.05 18.60
N LYS A 310 -21.49 26.49 17.62
CA LYS A 310 -20.71 25.24 17.78
C LYS A 310 -19.24 25.34 17.39
N ASN A 311 -18.77 26.51 16.95
CA ASN A 311 -17.38 26.71 16.47
C ASN A 311 -16.91 25.60 15.51
N GLN A 312 -17.77 25.22 14.56
CA GLN A 312 -17.54 24.14 13.61
C GLN A 312 -17.43 24.70 12.19
N PHE A 313 -16.49 24.14 11.44
CA PHE A 313 -16.28 24.43 10.04
C PHE A 313 -16.37 23.16 9.23
N ALA A 314 -17.14 23.14 8.16
CA ALA A 314 -17.21 22.06 7.19
C ALA A 314 -17.16 22.61 5.76
N THR A 315 -16.36 21.99 4.91
CA THR A 315 -16.34 22.28 3.47
C THR A 315 -16.40 20.98 2.68
N ARG A 316 -16.71 21.09 1.40
CA ARG A 316 -16.70 19.96 0.49
C ARG A 316 -15.91 20.36 -0.74
N VAL A 317 -14.85 19.62 -1.02
CA VAL A 317 -14.01 19.81 -2.20
C VAL A 317 -14.32 18.68 -3.17
N GLU A 318 -14.87 19.03 -4.33
CA GLU A 318 -15.20 18.05 -5.37
C GLU A 318 -13.93 17.54 -6.05
N LEU A 319 -13.93 16.26 -6.33
CA LEU A 319 -12.89 15.55 -7.07
C LEU A 319 -13.45 15.15 -8.42
N SER A 320 -12.76 15.52 -9.49
CA SER A 320 -13.12 15.10 -10.85
C SER A 320 -11.89 15.03 -11.73
N GLY A 321 -11.90 14.15 -12.73
CA GLY A 321 -10.80 14.00 -13.68
C GLY A 321 -10.76 12.62 -14.30
N SER A 322 -9.62 12.26 -14.89
CA SER A 322 -9.35 10.91 -15.39
C SER A 322 -8.26 10.25 -14.56
N VAL A 323 -8.43 8.96 -14.25
CA VAL A 323 -7.42 8.16 -13.52
C VAL A 323 -6.09 8.06 -14.27
N HIS A 324 -6.09 8.30 -15.58
CA HIS A 324 -4.90 8.25 -16.43
C HIS A 324 -4.18 9.59 -16.57
N GLN A 325 -4.79 10.71 -16.17
CA GLN A 325 -4.16 12.02 -16.28
C GLN A 325 -3.16 12.25 -15.13
N GLN A 326 -1.89 12.52 -15.49
CA GLN A 326 -0.81 12.74 -14.51
C GLN A 326 -0.93 14.03 -13.69
N ASN A 327 -1.82 14.93 -14.06
CA ASN A 327 -2.04 16.23 -13.42
C ASN A 327 -3.23 16.27 -12.46
N VAL A 328 -3.75 15.13 -12.06
CA VAL A 328 -4.80 15.10 -11.05
C VAL A 328 -4.19 15.54 -9.71
N SER A 329 -4.80 16.54 -9.09
CA SER A 329 -4.65 17.03 -7.72
C SER A 329 -4.18 15.96 -6.72
N ALA A 330 -3.87 16.28 -5.48
CA ALA A 330 -3.33 15.35 -4.46
C ALA A 330 -4.09 14.02 -4.30
N PHE A 331 -5.34 13.92 -4.76
CA PHE A 331 -6.04 12.63 -4.87
C PHE A 331 -5.38 11.74 -5.94
N GLY A 332 -4.94 12.30 -7.05
CA GLY A 332 -4.10 11.58 -8.02
C GLY A 332 -2.77 11.09 -7.42
N ALA A 333 -2.22 11.82 -6.45
CA ALA A 333 -1.07 11.33 -5.69
C ALA A 333 -1.45 10.19 -4.75
N VAL A 334 -2.60 10.25 -4.07
CA VAL A 334 -3.11 9.13 -3.24
C VAL A 334 -3.46 7.92 -4.11
N ILE A 335 -4.13 8.11 -5.24
CA ILE A 335 -4.38 7.03 -6.21
C ILE A 335 -3.07 6.50 -6.80
N ALA A 336 -2.12 7.37 -7.13
CA ALA A 336 -0.81 6.94 -7.62
C ALA A 336 -0.02 6.17 -6.55
N ILE A 337 -0.15 6.53 -5.29
CA ILE A 337 0.44 5.80 -4.16
C ILE A 337 -0.26 4.44 -3.98
N LEU A 338 -1.58 4.40 -4.00
CA LEU A 338 -2.35 3.16 -3.95
C LEU A 338 -2.11 2.29 -5.20
N ARG A 339 -2.10 2.89 -6.39
CA ARG A 339 -1.83 2.21 -7.66
C ARG A 339 -0.39 1.70 -7.75
N ASN A 340 0.59 2.51 -7.39
CA ASN A 340 1.99 2.12 -7.50
C ASN A 340 2.48 1.29 -6.31
N GLY A 341 1.83 1.40 -5.15
CA GLY A 341 2.26 0.71 -3.93
C GLY A 341 1.52 -0.59 -3.63
N PHE A 342 0.25 -0.73 -4.02
CA PHE A 342 -0.56 -1.85 -3.55
C PHE A 342 -1.24 -2.66 -4.65
N ILE A 343 -1.75 -2.06 -5.72
CA ILE A 343 -2.70 -2.75 -6.58
C ILE A 343 -2.07 -3.19 -7.91
N GLN A 344 -1.08 -2.48 -8.45
CA GLN A 344 -0.29 -3.01 -9.58
C GLN A 344 0.46 -4.31 -9.21
N ALA A 345 0.66 -4.54 -7.91
CA ALA A 345 1.25 -5.75 -7.37
C ALA A 345 0.48 -7.04 -7.64
N PHE A 346 -0.80 -6.98 -7.94
CA PHE A 346 -1.67 -8.15 -8.02
C PHE A 346 -2.22 -8.47 -9.41
N ASN A 347 -1.91 -7.66 -10.41
CA ASN A 347 -2.33 -7.91 -11.80
C ASN A 347 -1.28 -8.75 -12.57
N ALA A 348 -1.37 -10.05 -12.49
CA ALA A 348 -0.62 -10.95 -13.38
C ALA A 348 -1.22 -10.89 -14.80
N ARG A 349 -0.64 -10.07 -15.68
CA ARG A 349 -0.98 -10.12 -17.11
C ARG A 349 -0.25 -11.29 -17.77
N TYR A 350 -0.99 -12.16 -18.44
CA TYR A 350 -0.41 -13.03 -19.46
C TYR A 350 0.03 -12.14 -20.63
N GLU A 351 1.34 -11.98 -20.82
CA GLU A 351 1.85 -11.40 -22.08
C GLU A 351 1.53 -12.38 -23.21
N GLN A 352 0.65 -11.96 -24.10
CA GLN A 352 0.53 -12.66 -25.39
C GLN A 352 1.85 -12.47 -26.14
N PRO A 353 2.50 -13.54 -26.66
CA PRO A 353 3.69 -13.39 -27.47
C PRO A 353 3.36 -12.50 -28.66
N LYS A 354 4.19 -11.47 -28.89
CA LYS A 354 4.08 -10.63 -30.09
C LYS A 354 4.14 -11.55 -31.30
N PRO A 355 3.21 -11.40 -32.30
CA PRO A 355 3.35 -12.09 -33.56
C PRO A 355 4.71 -11.69 -34.16
N SER A 356 5.50 -12.68 -34.54
CA SER A 356 6.72 -12.45 -35.33
C SER A 356 6.32 -11.74 -36.61
N ALA A 357 6.85 -10.54 -36.83
CA ALA A 357 6.75 -9.87 -38.11
C ALA A 357 7.59 -10.67 -39.11
N ASP A 358 6.89 -11.31 -40.06
CA ASP A 358 7.49 -11.77 -41.33
C ASP A 358 7.63 -10.60 -42.29
#